data_3ae4c3bd79e80fec73f6801d70a758aa
#
_entry.id   3ae4c3bd79e80fec73f6801d70a758aa
#
_cell.length_a   1.000
_cell.length_b   1.000
_cell.length_c   1.000
_cell.angle_alpha   90.00
_cell.angle_beta   90.00
_cell.angle_gamma   90.00
#
_symmetry.space_group_name_H-M   'P 1'
#
loop_
_entity.id
_entity.type
_entity.pdbx_description
1 polymer ?
#
loop_
_entity_poly.entity_id
_entity_poly.type
_entity_poly.pdbx_seq_one_letter_code
_entity_poly.pdbx_strand_id
1 'polypeptide(L)'
;MGKKKTTGEQIKLYSTISPLMWAAFNEVKEFSKKKQDEQLNLKKVKMINRLLEKAKVVLENEPTIDFLDMLDEDDLPTNSDAVLTMSQYISAMDKFRDDHFHLNKWDIDGGGEWD
;
A
#
# COMPACT_ATOMS: atom_id res chain seq x y z
N MET A 1 -7.06 3.86 -25.30
CA MET A 1 -7.44 4.84 -24.29
C MET A 1 -6.29 5.16 -23.38
N GLY A 2 -6.05 6.42 -23.15
CA GLY A 2 -5.02 6.84 -22.22
C GLY A 2 -5.38 6.53 -20.79
N LYS A 3 -4.36 6.46 -19.93
CA LYS A 3 -4.57 6.34 -18.49
C LYS A 3 -5.26 7.60 -17.98
N LYS A 4 -6.13 7.43 -16.99
CA LYS A 4 -6.66 8.57 -16.27
C LYS A 4 -5.52 9.23 -15.50
N LYS A 5 -5.49 10.54 -15.52
CA LYS A 5 -4.52 11.27 -14.69
C LYS A 5 -4.87 11.07 -13.22
N THR A 6 -3.83 11.03 -12.38
CA THR A 6 -4.04 11.01 -10.95
C THR A 6 -4.67 12.30 -10.48
N THR A 7 -5.57 12.19 -9.52
CA THR A 7 -6.19 13.37 -8.90
C THR A 7 -5.29 13.89 -7.78
N GLY A 8 -5.46 15.16 -7.43
CA GLY A 8 -4.77 15.74 -6.27
C GLY A 8 -5.08 14.99 -4.99
N GLU A 9 -6.32 14.49 -4.86
CA GLU A 9 -6.73 13.68 -3.71
C GLU A 9 -5.99 12.36 -3.63
N GLN A 10 -5.81 11.68 -4.77
CA GLN A 10 -5.07 10.42 -4.84
C GLN A 10 -3.61 10.64 -4.44
N ILE A 11 -2.99 11.71 -4.94
CA ILE A 11 -1.60 12.04 -4.60
C ILE A 11 -1.45 12.33 -3.11
N LYS A 12 -2.36 13.13 -2.57
CA LYS A 12 -2.34 13.49 -1.15
C LYS A 12 -2.52 12.24 -0.28
N LEU A 13 -3.46 11.37 -0.66
CA LEU A 13 -3.72 10.15 0.08
C LEU A 13 -2.53 9.20 -0.02
N TYR A 14 -1.95 9.04 -1.21
CA TYR A 14 -0.73 8.26 -1.39
C TYR A 14 0.37 8.73 -0.44
N SER A 15 0.62 10.04 -0.42
CA SER A 15 1.67 10.62 0.42
C SER A 15 1.40 10.44 1.90
N THR A 16 0.12 10.46 2.29
CA THR A 16 -0.28 10.32 3.68
C THR A 16 -0.12 8.88 4.18
N ILE A 17 -0.57 7.90 3.39
CA ILE A 17 -0.60 6.52 3.87
C ILE A 17 0.67 5.74 3.61
N SER A 18 1.49 6.13 2.62
CA SER A 18 2.71 5.39 2.27
C SER A 18 3.64 5.15 3.46
N PRO A 19 4.03 6.18 4.23
CA PRO A 19 4.89 5.93 5.39
C PRO A 19 4.22 5.08 6.47
N LEU A 20 2.91 5.21 6.64
CA LEU A 20 2.17 4.40 7.62
C LEU A 20 2.11 2.94 7.20
N MET A 21 1.92 2.70 5.91
CA MET A 21 1.92 1.34 5.37
C MET A 21 3.28 0.67 5.52
N TRP A 22 4.36 1.40 5.22
CA TRP A 22 5.71 0.88 5.39
C TRP A 22 6.01 0.58 6.85
N ALA A 23 5.60 1.45 7.77
CA ALA A 23 5.80 1.23 9.20
C ALA A 23 5.07 -0.02 9.68
N ALA A 24 3.79 -0.17 9.30
CA ALA A 24 2.99 -1.33 9.67
C ALA A 24 3.56 -2.61 9.05
N PHE A 25 3.94 -2.56 7.78
CA PHE A 25 4.53 -3.69 7.08
C PHE A 25 5.81 -4.17 7.78
N ASN A 26 6.72 -3.24 8.09
CA ASN A 26 7.98 -3.57 8.73
C ASN A 26 7.77 -4.21 10.10
N GLU A 27 6.79 -3.73 10.85
CA GLU A 27 6.49 -4.28 12.17
C GLU A 27 5.96 -5.71 12.07
N VAL A 28 4.99 -5.95 11.18
CA VAL A 28 4.42 -7.28 10.98
C VAL A 28 5.49 -8.23 10.41
N LYS A 29 6.34 -7.73 9.53
CA LYS A 29 7.44 -8.51 8.97
C LYS A 29 8.39 -8.99 10.06
N GLU A 30 8.71 -8.14 11.03
CA GLU A 30 9.56 -8.53 12.17
C GLU A 30 8.88 -9.58 13.04
N PHE A 31 7.58 -9.45 13.31
CA PHE A 31 6.84 -10.48 14.02
C PHE A 31 6.84 -11.80 13.26
N SER A 32 6.68 -11.73 11.95
CA SER A 32 6.67 -12.92 11.09
C SER A 32 7.99 -13.68 11.12
N LYS A 33 9.11 -12.99 11.24
CA LYS A 33 10.43 -13.64 11.36
C LYS A 33 10.53 -14.51 12.60
N LYS A 34 9.87 -14.09 13.68
CA LYS A 34 9.91 -14.79 14.97
C LYS A 34 8.80 -15.82 15.12
N LYS A 35 7.60 -15.49 14.64
CA LYS A 35 6.39 -16.31 14.83
C LYS A 35 5.51 -16.21 13.60
N GLN A 36 5.96 -16.79 12.49
CA GLN A 36 5.27 -16.67 11.20
C GLN A 36 3.84 -17.21 11.23
N ASP A 37 3.59 -18.27 11.99
CA ASP A 37 2.29 -18.95 12.06
C ASP A 37 1.36 -18.41 13.13
N GLU A 38 1.80 -17.43 13.93
CA GLU A 38 0.97 -16.81 14.93
C GLU A 38 -0.04 -15.88 14.26
N GLN A 39 -1.29 -15.95 14.70
CA GLN A 39 -2.34 -15.09 14.18
C GLN A 39 -2.21 -13.67 14.73
N LEU A 40 -2.49 -12.70 13.87
CA LEU A 40 -2.65 -11.31 14.30
C LEU A 40 -3.94 -11.18 15.12
N ASN A 41 -3.93 -10.30 16.12
CA ASN A 41 -5.16 -10.01 16.82
C ASN A 41 -6.08 -9.11 15.99
N LEU A 42 -7.36 -9.10 16.33
CA LEU A 42 -8.37 -8.37 15.59
C LEU A 42 -8.08 -6.87 15.52
N LYS A 43 -7.58 -6.27 16.58
CA LYS A 43 -7.27 -4.85 16.61
C LYS A 43 -6.22 -4.49 15.58
N LYS A 44 -5.16 -5.30 15.47
CA LYS A 44 -4.10 -5.08 14.47
C LYS A 44 -4.65 -5.26 13.05
N VAL A 45 -5.47 -6.28 12.83
CA VAL A 45 -6.10 -6.53 11.54
C VAL A 45 -6.94 -5.32 11.13
N LYS A 46 -7.74 -4.78 12.03
CA LYS A 46 -8.57 -3.60 11.73
C LYS A 46 -7.73 -2.37 11.40
N MET A 47 -6.63 -2.16 12.14
CA MET A 47 -5.71 -1.05 11.85
C MET A 47 -5.10 -1.18 10.47
N ILE A 48 -4.63 -2.37 10.12
CA ILE A 48 -4.05 -2.62 8.80
C ILE A 48 -5.11 -2.45 7.71
N ASN A 49 -6.29 -3.02 7.89
CA ASN A 49 -7.37 -2.91 6.90
C ASN A 49 -7.76 -1.46 6.63
N ARG A 50 -7.70 -0.59 7.63
CA ARG A 50 -7.94 0.83 7.41
C ARG A 50 -6.97 1.43 6.40
N LEU A 51 -5.68 1.06 6.52
CA LEU A 51 -4.66 1.50 5.57
C LEU A 51 -4.91 0.90 4.18
N LEU A 52 -5.27 -0.39 4.13
CA LEU A 52 -5.54 -1.08 2.86
C LEU A 52 -6.75 -0.47 2.15
N GLU A 53 -7.79 -0.08 2.87
CA GLU A 53 -8.94 0.59 2.27
C GLU A 53 -8.53 1.89 1.61
N LYS A 54 -7.70 2.68 2.27
CA LYS A 54 -7.22 3.94 1.71
C LYS A 54 -6.31 3.70 0.50
N ALA A 55 -5.47 2.66 0.56
CA ALA A 55 -4.64 2.28 -0.58
C ALA A 55 -5.51 1.91 -1.78
N LYS A 56 -6.63 1.21 -1.57
CA LYS A 56 -7.56 0.87 -2.66
C LYS A 56 -8.15 2.11 -3.32
N VAL A 57 -8.41 3.17 -2.56
CA VAL A 57 -8.86 4.44 -3.14
C VAL A 57 -7.79 5.02 -4.07
N VAL A 58 -6.53 5.02 -3.62
CA VAL A 58 -5.41 5.48 -4.45
C VAL A 58 -5.31 4.66 -5.74
N LEU A 59 -5.52 3.35 -5.65
CA LEU A 59 -5.27 2.39 -6.71
C LEU A 59 -6.52 2.04 -7.54
N GLU A 60 -7.64 2.72 -7.33
CA GLU A 60 -8.93 2.33 -7.91
C GLU A 60 -8.92 2.25 -9.44
N ASN A 61 -8.07 3.03 -10.10
CA ASN A 61 -7.98 3.04 -11.56
C ASN A 61 -6.77 2.25 -12.08
N GLU A 62 -6.08 1.53 -11.20
CA GLU A 62 -4.88 0.77 -11.56
C GLU A 62 -5.22 -0.70 -11.79
N PRO A 63 -4.58 -1.35 -12.77
CA PRO A 63 -4.83 -2.78 -13.01
C PRO A 63 -4.53 -3.67 -11.81
N THR A 64 -3.62 -3.25 -10.93
CA THR A 64 -3.28 -4.01 -9.73
C THR A 64 -4.44 -4.17 -8.77
N ILE A 65 -5.46 -3.30 -8.85
CA ILE A 65 -6.60 -3.33 -7.92
C ILE A 65 -7.32 -4.68 -7.88
N ASP A 66 -7.32 -5.40 -9.00
CA ASP A 66 -8.01 -6.68 -9.10
C ASP A 66 -7.35 -7.79 -8.28
N PHE A 67 -6.11 -7.57 -7.83
CA PHE A 67 -5.32 -8.56 -7.10
C PHE A 67 -5.18 -8.24 -5.62
N LEU A 68 -5.82 -7.17 -5.14
CA LEU A 68 -5.63 -6.68 -3.78
C LEU A 68 -6.79 -7.06 -2.88
N ASP A 69 -6.51 -7.91 -1.89
CA ASP A 69 -7.49 -8.40 -0.94
C ASP A 69 -7.35 -7.72 0.42
N MET A 70 -8.45 -7.67 1.16
CA MET A 70 -8.42 -7.22 2.55
C MET A 70 -8.07 -8.40 3.46
N LEU A 71 -7.58 -8.11 4.66
CA LEU A 71 -7.39 -9.14 5.67
C LEU A 71 -8.74 -9.55 6.26
N ASP A 72 -8.91 -10.84 6.50
CA ASP A 72 -10.16 -11.39 7.05
C ASP A 72 -10.25 -11.06 8.55
N GLU A 73 -11.35 -10.46 8.97
CA GLU A 73 -11.57 -10.10 10.38
C GLU A 73 -12.25 -11.21 11.16
N ASP A 74 -12.83 -12.19 10.46
CA ASP A 74 -13.51 -13.34 11.11
C ASP A 74 -12.59 -14.54 11.19
N ASP A 75 -11.72 -14.73 10.20
CA ASP A 75 -10.68 -15.76 10.19
C ASP A 75 -9.33 -15.06 10.16
N LEU A 76 -8.83 -14.74 11.33
CA LEU A 76 -7.66 -13.87 11.47
C LEU A 76 -6.42 -14.46 10.79
N PRO A 77 -5.71 -13.64 9.97
CA PRO A 77 -4.53 -14.12 9.25
C PRO A 77 -3.35 -14.35 10.19
N THR A 78 -2.46 -15.23 9.76
CA THR A 78 -1.16 -15.36 10.42
C THR A 78 -0.28 -14.15 10.09
N ASN A 79 0.80 -13.97 10.84
CA ASN A 79 1.76 -12.92 10.54
C ASN A 79 2.30 -13.03 9.12
N SER A 80 2.62 -14.25 8.66
CA SER A 80 3.15 -14.44 7.31
C SER A 80 2.10 -14.14 6.23
N ASP A 81 0.83 -14.48 6.46
CA ASP A 81 -0.24 -14.16 5.52
C ASP A 81 -0.43 -12.64 5.40
N ALA A 82 -0.37 -11.95 6.53
CA ALA A 82 -0.49 -10.49 6.54
C ALA A 82 0.68 -9.82 5.80
N VAL A 83 1.91 -10.34 6.00
CA VAL A 83 3.09 -9.85 5.28
C VAL A 83 2.90 -9.99 3.78
N LEU A 84 2.43 -11.15 3.32
CA LEU A 84 2.21 -11.38 1.90
C LEU A 84 1.18 -10.40 1.33
N THR A 85 0.05 -10.26 2.00
CA THR A 85 -1.01 -9.35 1.56
C THR A 85 -0.52 -7.91 1.50
N MET A 86 0.13 -7.44 2.55
CA MET A 86 0.65 -6.07 2.60
C MET A 86 1.73 -5.82 1.56
N SER A 87 2.57 -6.82 1.26
CA SER A 87 3.61 -6.67 0.25
C SER A 87 3.02 -6.41 -1.14
N GLN A 88 1.87 -7.01 -1.44
CA GLN A 88 1.17 -6.77 -2.70
C GLN A 88 0.69 -5.32 -2.80
N TYR A 89 0.15 -4.77 -1.71
CA TYR A 89 -0.26 -3.36 -1.70
C TYR A 89 0.93 -2.42 -1.86
N ILE A 90 2.03 -2.72 -1.18
CA ILE A 90 3.24 -1.89 -1.28
C ILE A 90 3.78 -1.91 -2.70
N SER A 91 3.84 -3.08 -3.33
CA SER A 91 4.27 -3.20 -4.72
C SER A 91 3.35 -2.43 -5.66
N ALA A 92 2.03 -2.50 -5.44
CA ALA A 92 1.07 -1.76 -6.24
C ALA A 92 1.21 -0.24 -6.05
N MET A 93 1.48 0.20 -4.82
CA MET A 93 1.71 1.61 -4.53
C MET A 93 2.99 2.12 -5.19
N ASP A 94 4.06 1.31 -5.16
CA ASP A 94 5.32 1.65 -5.83
C ASP A 94 5.11 1.76 -7.35
N LYS A 95 4.35 0.82 -7.93
CA LYS A 95 4.02 0.87 -9.35
C LYS A 95 3.21 2.11 -9.70
N PHE A 96 2.23 2.46 -8.86
CA PHE A 96 1.45 3.67 -9.03
C PHE A 96 2.36 4.90 -9.09
N ARG A 97 3.30 4.99 -8.15
CA ARG A 97 4.26 6.09 -8.13
C ARG A 97 5.11 6.10 -9.41
N ASP A 98 5.64 4.94 -9.80
CA ASP A 98 6.51 4.85 -10.97
C ASP A 98 5.78 5.21 -12.26
N ASP A 99 4.49 4.86 -12.35
CA ASP A 99 3.69 5.13 -13.55
C ASP A 99 3.21 6.58 -13.64
N HIS A 100 3.05 7.26 -12.51
CA HIS A 100 2.41 8.57 -12.46
C HIS A 100 3.29 9.71 -11.97
N PHE A 101 4.40 9.39 -11.29
CA PHE A 101 5.34 10.42 -10.83
C PHE A 101 6.54 10.46 -11.76
N HIS A 102 6.79 11.62 -12.38
CA HIS A 102 7.88 11.79 -13.32
C HIS A 102 8.90 12.80 -12.80
N LEU A 103 10.15 12.36 -12.66
CA LEU A 103 11.24 13.25 -12.29
C LEU A 103 11.53 14.18 -13.47
N ASN A 104 11.64 15.48 -13.18
CA ASN A 104 12.04 16.46 -14.16
C ASN A 104 13.57 16.44 -14.25
N LYS A 105 14.09 16.11 -15.46
CA LYS A 105 15.53 16.04 -15.70
C LYS A 105 16.26 17.35 -15.40
N TRP A 106 15.56 18.46 -15.50
CA TRP A 106 16.13 19.79 -15.34
C TRP A 106 15.97 20.34 -13.93
N ASP A 107 15.36 19.60 -13.06
CA ASP A 107 15.09 20.01 -11.68
C ASP A 107 16.19 19.50 -10.77
N ILE A 108 17.13 20.38 -10.48
CA ILE A 108 18.31 20.05 -9.68
C ILE A 108 17.96 19.69 -8.22
N ASP A 109 16.81 20.15 -7.77
CA ASP A 109 16.34 19.89 -6.39
C ASP A 109 15.60 18.55 -6.26
N GLY A 110 15.60 17.76 -7.33
CA GLY A 110 14.98 16.45 -7.32
C GLY A 110 13.47 16.47 -7.35
N GLY A 111 12.89 17.56 -7.83
CA GLY A 111 11.45 17.66 -7.99
C GLY A 111 10.93 16.72 -9.07
N GLY A 112 9.63 16.52 -9.06
CA GLY A 112 8.98 15.69 -10.05
C GLY A 112 7.53 16.10 -10.22
N GLU A 113 6.87 15.47 -11.18
CA GLU A 113 5.48 15.76 -11.48
C GLU A 113 4.65 14.50 -11.47
N TRP A 114 3.42 14.63 -10.95
CA TRP A 114 2.41 13.59 -11.05
C TRP A 114 1.53 13.85 -12.27
N ASP A 115 1.16 12.79 -12.94
CA ASP A 115 0.18 12.90 -14.02
C ASP A 115 -1.18 12.33 -13.68
#